data_ceef7ac5f026e87fb7eda3f0f848c839
#
_entry.id   ceef7ac5f026e87fb7eda3f0f848c839
#
_cell.length_a   1.000
_cell.length_b   1.000
_cell.length_c   1.000
_cell.angle_alpha   90.00
_cell.angle_beta   90.00
_cell.angle_gamma   90.00
#
_symmetry.space_group_name_H-M   'P 1'
#
loop_
_entity.id
_entity.type
_entity.pdbx_description
1 polymer ?
#
loop_
_entity_poly.entity_id
_entity_poly.type
_entity_poly.pdbx_seq_one_letter_code
_entity_poly.pdbx_strand_id
1 'polypeptide(L)'
;MLLEEFENVPAVIEPTDRSIRGGGEICDTIILSFNGEIIERVKQFEDVYEGGYLTNLNGRFPWYIYEKDGSKVAVAIATIGAPMVVGLLEELKARGFKNFIVLGSCGVLDQSIQADKIILPSSALRDEGTSY
;
A
#
# COMPACT_ATOMS: atom_id res chain seq x y z
N MET A 1 -5.42 28.72 13.76
CA MET A 1 -4.53 27.96 12.84
C MET A 1 -5.38 26.92 12.14
N LEU A 2 -5.20 26.62 10.86
CA LEU A 2 -6.08 25.69 10.10
C LEU A 2 -6.28 24.31 10.76
N LEU A 3 -5.35 23.88 11.60
CA LEU A 3 -5.42 22.60 12.33
C LEU A 3 -6.23 22.65 13.63
N GLU A 4 -6.62 23.83 14.10
CA GLU A 4 -7.44 24.01 15.30
C GLU A 4 -8.95 23.93 14.97
N GLU A 5 -9.28 23.99 13.68
CA GLU A 5 -10.66 23.97 13.17
C GLU A 5 -11.01 22.62 12.51
N PHE A 6 -10.22 21.57 12.77
CA PHE A 6 -10.51 20.25 12.21
C PHE A 6 -11.77 19.68 12.86
N GLU A 7 -12.81 19.55 12.08
CA GLU A 7 -14.03 18.85 12.44
C GLU A 7 -14.01 17.43 11.87
N ASN A 8 -14.31 16.45 12.70
CA ASN A 8 -14.43 15.04 12.27
C ASN A 8 -15.80 14.83 11.59
N VAL A 9 -15.95 15.40 10.42
CA VAL A 9 -17.13 15.27 9.57
C VAL A 9 -16.78 14.48 8.31
N PRO A 10 -17.76 13.88 7.62
CA PRO A 10 -17.53 13.21 6.34
C PRO A 10 -16.86 14.14 5.32
N ALA A 11 -15.92 13.63 4.57
CA ALA A 11 -15.27 14.38 3.49
C ALA A 11 -16.28 14.71 2.37
N VAL A 12 -16.03 15.79 1.64
CA VAL A 12 -16.84 16.14 0.46
C VAL A 12 -16.77 15.06 -0.61
N ILE A 13 -15.64 14.34 -0.66
CA ILE A 13 -15.43 13.20 -1.54
C ILE A 13 -14.79 12.09 -0.70
N GLU A 14 -15.53 11.03 -0.45
CA GLU A 14 -15.02 9.84 0.19
C GLU A 14 -14.36 8.91 -0.84
N PRO A 15 -13.33 8.12 -0.45
CA PRO A 15 -12.73 7.12 -1.35
C PRO A 15 -13.74 6.11 -1.90
N THR A 16 -14.83 5.86 -1.14
CA THR A 16 -15.93 4.98 -1.52
C THR A 16 -16.89 5.59 -2.54
N ASP A 17 -16.96 6.92 -2.64
CA ASP A 17 -17.89 7.64 -3.52
C ASP A 17 -17.38 7.75 -4.96
N ARG A 18 -16.12 7.48 -5.16
CA ARG A 18 -15.53 7.58 -6.49
C ARG A 18 -16.09 6.49 -7.39
N SER A 19 -16.60 6.91 -8.53
CA SER A 19 -16.67 6.05 -9.71
C SER A 19 -15.24 5.56 -10.00
N ILE A 20 -14.97 4.37 -9.56
CA ILE A 20 -13.66 3.79 -9.40
C ILE A 20 -12.96 3.74 -10.75
N ARG A 21 -11.93 4.56 -10.94
CA ARG A 21 -11.05 4.45 -12.09
C ARG A 21 -10.15 3.23 -11.88
N GLY A 22 -10.46 2.17 -12.63
CA GLY A 22 -9.84 0.88 -12.46
C GLY A 22 -10.74 -0.10 -11.70
N GLY A 23 -10.30 -1.32 -11.54
CA GLY A 23 -11.03 -2.38 -10.85
C GLY A 23 -10.31 -3.69 -10.97
N GLY A 24 -10.92 -4.73 -10.41
CA GLY A 24 -10.36 -6.07 -10.51
C GLY A 24 -10.80 -6.95 -9.35
N GLU A 25 -10.18 -8.11 -9.27
CA GLU A 25 -10.36 -9.07 -8.20
C GLU A 25 -9.68 -8.60 -6.92
N ILE A 26 -10.34 -8.76 -5.79
CA ILE A 26 -9.87 -8.39 -4.45
C ILE A 26 -9.73 -9.64 -3.60
N CYS A 27 -8.65 -9.70 -2.85
CA CYS A 27 -8.45 -10.66 -1.77
C CYS A 27 -8.25 -9.93 -0.43
N ASP A 28 -8.22 -10.66 0.66
CA ASP A 28 -8.18 -10.03 1.99
C ASP A 28 -6.87 -9.29 2.27
N THR A 29 -5.75 -9.78 1.75
CA THR A 29 -4.40 -9.25 2.07
C THR A 29 -3.70 -8.69 0.84
N ILE A 30 -3.12 -7.51 0.99
CA ILE A 30 -2.23 -6.92 -0.01
C ILE A 30 -0.88 -6.56 0.59
N ILE A 31 0.19 -6.91 -0.13
CA ILE A 31 1.57 -6.53 0.16
C ILE A 31 1.93 -5.36 -0.74
N LEU A 32 2.35 -4.25 -0.15
CA LEU A 32 2.85 -3.08 -0.84
C LEU A 32 4.37 -3.04 -0.71
N SER A 33 5.08 -3.11 -1.82
CA SER A 33 6.55 -3.07 -1.84
C SER A 33 7.06 -1.77 -2.46
N PHE A 34 8.02 -1.13 -1.80
CA PHE A 34 8.76 0.01 -2.36
C PHE A 34 9.83 -0.42 -3.39
N ASN A 35 10.09 -1.72 -3.52
CA ASN A 35 11.06 -2.24 -4.47
C ASN A 35 10.37 -2.87 -5.68
N GLY A 36 10.51 -2.24 -6.84
CA GLY A 36 9.95 -2.73 -8.11
C GLY A 36 10.50 -4.08 -8.56
N GLU A 37 11.75 -4.43 -8.20
CA GLU A 37 12.32 -5.73 -8.53
C GLU A 37 11.56 -6.90 -7.89
N ILE A 38 11.00 -6.68 -6.70
CA ILE A 38 10.17 -7.69 -6.03
C ILE A 38 8.92 -7.94 -6.87
N ILE A 39 8.29 -6.90 -7.39
CA ILE A 39 7.11 -7.03 -8.25
C ILE A 39 7.46 -7.81 -9.52
N GLU A 40 8.57 -7.49 -10.16
CA GLU A 40 9.01 -8.19 -11.38
C GLU A 40 9.34 -9.66 -11.11
N ARG A 41 9.87 -10.00 -9.95
CA ARG A 41 10.10 -11.40 -9.54
C ARG A 41 8.79 -12.13 -9.26
N VAL A 42 7.84 -11.49 -8.57
CA VAL A 42 6.53 -12.07 -8.27
C VAL A 42 5.79 -12.41 -9.56
N LYS A 43 5.86 -11.57 -10.57
CA LYS A 43 5.23 -11.78 -11.88
C LYS A 43 5.77 -13.01 -12.64
N GLN A 44 6.92 -13.54 -12.23
CA GLN A 44 7.53 -14.73 -12.86
C GLN A 44 7.02 -16.06 -12.28
N PHE A 45 6.26 -16.03 -11.18
CA PHE A 45 5.69 -17.26 -10.62
C PHE A 45 4.50 -17.72 -11.44
N GLU A 46 4.38 -19.05 -11.61
CA GLU A 46 3.32 -19.66 -12.42
C GLU A 46 1.91 -19.37 -11.88
N ASP A 47 1.79 -19.24 -10.56
CA ASP A 47 0.52 -19.02 -9.87
C ASP A 47 0.21 -17.53 -9.67
N VAL A 48 0.73 -16.65 -10.54
CA VAL A 48 0.55 -15.19 -10.46
C VAL A 48 -0.15 -14.65 -11.70
N TYR A 49 -1.13 -13.81 -11.46
CA TYR A 49 -1.84 -13.09 -12.52
C TYR A 49 -2.14 -11.65 -12.09
N GLU A 50 -2.41 -10.78 -13.05
CA GLU A 50 -2.86 -9.43 -12.76
C GLU A 50 -4.30 -9.48 -12.22
N GLY A 51 -4.48 -9.12 -10.94
CA GLY A 51 -5.78 -9.09 -10.28
C GLY A 51 -6.58 -7.86 -10.63
N GLY A 52 -5.93 -6.73 -10.82
CA GLY A 52 -6.60 -5.48 -11.14
C GLY A 52 -5.66 -4.27 -11.09
N TYR A 53 -6.22 -3.08 -11.09
CA TYR A 53 -5.42 -1.86 -11.09
C TYR A 53 -6.16 -0.64 -10.55
N LEU A 54 -5.39 0.33 -10.07
CA LEU A 54 -5.79 1.72 -9.87
C LEU A 54 -5.28 2.59 -11.02
N THR A 55 -5.94 3.69 -11.30
CA THR A 55 -5.44 4.73 -12.21
C THR A 55 -5.55 6.10 -11.56
N ASN A 56 -4.50 6.89 -11.74
CA ASN A 56 -4.49 8.32 -11.43
C ASN A 56 -3.76 9.09 -12.54
N LEU A 57 -3.46 10.36 -12.32
CA LEU A 57 -2.76 11.19 -13.30
C LEU A 57 -1.34 10.71 -13.64
N ASN A 58 -0.71 9.93 -12.74
CA ASN A 58 0.63 9.39 -12.94
C ASN A 58 0.62 8.04 -13.68
N GLY A 59 -0.55 7.48 -13.99
CA GLY A 59 -0.67 6.27 -14.76
C GLY A 59 -1.46 5.15 -14.09
N ARG A 60 -1.10 3.94 -14.45
CA ARG A 60 -1.75 2.70 -14.03
C ARG A 60 -0.91 2.01 -12.97
N PHE A 61 -1.55 1.61 -11.87
CA PHE A 61 -0.95 0.94 -10.72
C PHE A 61 -1.60 -0.43 -10.53
N PRO A 62 -1.06 -1.49 -11.17
CA PRO A 62 -1.61 -2.83 -11.07
C PRO A 62 -1.27 -3.48 -9.74
N TRP A 63 -2.14 -4.39 -9.31
CA TRP A 63 -1.78 -5.41 -8.33
C TRP A 63 -1.83 -6.79 -8.97
N TYR A 64 -0.96 -7.67 -8.49
CA TYR A 64 -0.85 -9.05 -8.93
C TYR A 64 -1.29 -9.96 -7.80
N ILE A 65 -2.10 -10.97 -8.13
CA ILE A 65 -2.56 -11.96 -7.17
C ILE A 65 -1.70 -13.21 -7.32
N TYR A 66 -1.11 -13.63 -6.23
CA TYR A 66 -0.52 -14.95 -6.08
C TYR A 66 -1.56 -15.85 -5.42
N GLU A 67 -1.91 -16.94 -6.08
CA GLU A 67 -2.88 -17.92 -5.59
C GLU A 67 -2.24 -19.28 -5.45
N LYS A 68 -2.28 -19.85 -4.25
CA LYS A 68 -1.75 -21.18 -3.98
C LYS A 68 -2.57 -21.87 -2.90
N ASP A 69 -2.92 -23.13 -3.16
CA ASP A 69 -3.67 -23.99 -2.21
C ASP A 69 -4.94 -23.31 -1.66
N GLY A 70 -5.63 -22.55 -2.51
CA GLY A 70 -6.85 -21.82 -2.15
C GLY A 70 -6.64 -20.54 -1.35
N SER A 71 -5.38 -20.15 -1.11
CA SER A 71 -5.01 -18.89 -0.46
C SER A 71 -4.60 -17.85 -1.50
N LYS A 72 -5.05 -16.61 -1.32
CA LYS A 72 -4.75 -15.48 -2.21
C LYS A 72 -4.09 -14.34 -1.46
N VAL A 73 -3.03 -13.81 -2.05
CA VAL A 73 -2.35 -12.59 -1.59
C VAL A 73 -2.10 -11.69 -2.78
N ALA A 74 -2.49 -10.44 -2.68
CA ALA A 74 -2.16 -9.43 -3.68
C ALA A 74 -0.80 -8.79 -3.39
N VAL A 75 -0.09 -8.40 -4.44
CA VAL A 75 1.18 -7.67 -4.35
C VAL A 75 1.12 -6.49 -5.31
N ALA A 76 1.52 -5.31 -4.85
CA ALA A 76 1.57 -4.11 -5.66
C ALA A 76 2.77 -3.23 -5.30
N ILE A 77 3.13 -2.34 -6.22
CA ILE A 77 4.15 -1.32 -5.94
C ILE A 77 3.58 -0.26 -5.00
N ALA A 78 4.33 0.11 -3.98
CA ALA A 78 4.05 1.27 -3.15
C ALA A 78 4.58 2.54 -3.81
N THR A 79 3.85 3.63 -3.69
CA THR A 79 4.33 4.97 -4.06
C THR A 79 5.28 5.53 -2.99
N ILE A 80 6.14 6.46 -3.37
CA ILE A 80 7.07 7.10 -2.43
C ILE A 80 6.46 8.38 -1.87
N GLY A 81 6.62 8.58 -0.57
CA GLY A 81 6.12 9.72 0.18
C GLY A 81 4.85 9.42 0.99
N ALA A 82 4.81 9.89 2.23
CA ALA A 82 3.72 9.60 3.17
C ALA A 82 2.33 9.94 2.60
N PRO A 83 2.08 11.12 2.01
CA PRO A 83 0.77 11.46 1.45
C PRO A 83 0.32 10.47 0.36
N MET A 84 1.25 10.05 -0.49
CA MET A 84 0.95 9.15 -1.60
C MET A 84 0.67 7.73 -1.12
N VAL A 85 1.40 7.25 -0.11
CA VAL A 85 1.16 5.93 0.47
C VAL A 85 -0.17 5.89 1.21
N VAL A 86 -0.48 6.92 2.01
CA VAL A 86 -1.76 7.02 2.72
C VAL A 86 -2.93 7.03 1.75
N GLY A 87 -2.90 7.87 0.72
CA GLY A 87 -3.94 7.90 -0.30
C GLY A 87 -4.10 6.56 -1.03
N LEU A 88 -3.00 5.86 -1.32
CA LEU A 88 -3.04 4.51 -1.90
C LEU A 88 -3.71 3.51 -0.96
N LEU A 89 -3.38 3.54 0.34
CA LEU A 89 -3.96 2.66 1.35
C LEU A 89 -5.47 2.89 1.50
N GLU A 90 -5.90 4.15 1.53
CA GLU A 90 -7.32 4.51 1.60
C GLU A 90 -8.10 4.01 0.39
N GLU A 91 -7.57 4.20 -0.82
CA GLU A 91 -8.21 3.70 -2.03
C GLU A 91 -8.28 2.16 -2.08
N LEU A 92 -7.23 1.46 -1.69
CA LEU A 92 -7.22 0.00 -1.64
C LEU A 92 -8.17 -0.54 -0.58
N LYS A 93 -8.22 0.10 0.60
CA LYS A 93 -9.18 -0.22 1.65
C LYS A 93 -10.62 -0.03 1.18
N ALA A 94 -10.91 1.08 0.51
CA ALA A 94 -12.24 1.35 -0.05
C ALA A 94 -12.68 0.32 -1.10
N ARG A 95 -11.73 -0.36 -1.75
CA ARG A 95 -11.98 -1.46 -2.68
C ARG A 95 -12.24 -2.80 -2.03
N GLY A 96 -11.91 -2.96 -0.75
CA GLY A 96 -12.21 -4.16 0.01
C GLY A 96 -11.01 -4.92 0.55
N PHE A 97 -9.78 -4.48 0.30
CA PHE A 97 -8.61 -5.05 1.00
C PHE A 97 -8.72 -4.77 2.50
N LYS A 98 -8.40 -5.78 3.32
CA LYS A 98 -8.56 -5.72 4.78
C LYS A 98 -7.23 -5.65 5.53
N ASN A 99 -6.24 -6.39 5.03
CA ASN A 99 -4.93 -6.52 5.65
C ASN A 99 -3.86 -5.92 4.74
N PHE A 100 -3.00 -5.09 5.30
CA PHE A 100 -1.95 -4.40 4.57
C PHE A 100 -0.59 -4.73 5.17
N ILE A 101 0.34 -5.19 4.33
CA ILE A 101 1.73 -5.42 4.70
C ILE A 101 2.56 -4.48 3.83
N VAL A 102 3.31 -3.57 4.46
CA VAL A 102 4.17 -2.63 3.74
C VAL A 102 5.62 -3.08 3.90
N LEU A 103 6.29 -3.35 2.79
CA LEU A 103 7.68 -3.79 2.72
C LEU A 103 8.57 -2.69 2.16
N GLY A 104 9.62 -2.40 2.90
CA GLY A 104 10.64 -1.44 2.47
C GLY A 104 12.00 -1.80 3.03
N SER A 105 13.02 -1.06 2.64
CA SER A 105 14.34 -1.08 3.25
C SER A 105 14.53 0.17 4.10
N CYS A 106 15.34 0.07 5.15
CA CYS A 106 15.68 1.21 6.00
C CYS A 106 17.19 1.29 6.22
N GLY A 107 17.68 2.50 6.44
CA GLY A 107 19.01 2.73 6.99
C GLY A 107 19.00 2.46 8.49
N VAL A 108 19.98 1.69 8.97
CA VAL A 108 20.13 1.38 10.38
C VAL A 108 21.03 2.43 11.02
N LEU A 109 20.55 3.11 12.06
CA LEU A 109 21.31 4.12 12.81
C LEU A 109 21.97 3.53 14.08
N ASP A 110 21.48 2.39 14.56
CA ASP A 110 22.00 1.69 15.73
C ASP A 110 22.84 0.49 15.30
N GLN A 111 24.12 0.48 15.66
CA GLN A 111 25.07 -0.58 15.31
C GLN A 111 24.74 -1.94 15.97
N SER A 112 23.90 -1.98 17.00
CA SER A 112 23.45 -3.22 17.62
C SER A 112 22.45 -3.99 16.77
N ILE A 113 21.80 -3.32 15.82
CA ILE A 113 20.88 -3.93 14.85
C ILE A 113 21.72 -4.60 13.76
N GLN A 114 21.69 -5.93 13.74
CA GLN A 114 22.41 -6.70 12.74
C GLN A 114 21.81 -6.51 11.34
N ALA A 115 22.67 -6.48 10.32
CA ALA A 115 22.25 -6.60 8.92
C ALA A 115 21.47 -7.92 8.71
N ASP A 116 20.69 -7.99 7.65
CA ASP A 116 19.92 -9.17 7.23
C ASP A 116 18.79 -9.59 8.19
N LYS A 117 18.33 -8.69 9.05
CA LYS A 117 17.16 -8.92 9.89
C LYS A 117 15.92 -8.25 9.31
N ILE A 118 14.78 -8.93 9.47
CA ILE A 118 13.48 -8.29 9.27
C ILE A 118 13.17 -7.47 10.51
N ILE A 119 12.94 -6.17 10.31
CA ILE A 119 12.59 -5.24 11.38
C ILE A 119 11.10 -4.97 11.31
N LEU A 120 10.41 -5.17 12.42
CA LEU A 120 9.01 -4.79 12.56
C LEU A 120 8.95 -3.56 13.48
N PRO A 121 8.67 -2.35 12.92
CA PRO A 121 8.54 -1.15 13.73
C PRO A 121 7.34 -1.23 14.67
N SER A 122 7.52 -0.86 15.94
CA SER A 122 6.43 -0.79 16.93
C SER A 122 5.89 0.64 17.09
N SER A 123 6.65 1.65 16.68
CA SER A 123 6.27 3.06 16.75
C SER A 123 7.05 3.88 15.75
N ALA A 124 6.55 5.08 15.45
CA ALA A 124 7.21 6.05 14.60
C ALA A 124 7.02 7.46 15.16
N LEU A 125 8.00 8.34 14.92
CA LEU A 125 7.85 9.76 15.18
C LEU A 125 7.07 10.41 14.04
N ARG A 126 6.07 11.20 14.40
CA ARG A 126 5.30 12.03 13.47
C ARG A 126 6.05 13.33 13.20
N ASP A 127 6.67 13.44 12.05
CA ASP A 127 7.35 14.67 11.59
C ASP A 127 7.35 14.78 10.06
N GLU A 128 6.34 14.16 9.43
CA GLU A 128 6.29 14.01 7.97
C GLU A 128 5.26 14.97 7.30
N GLY A 129 4.45 15.68 8.08
CA GLY A 129 3.50 16.67 7.58
C GLY A 129 2.22 16.10 6.95
N THR A 130 1.95 14.81 7.07
CA THR A 130 0.77 14.15 6.47
C THR A 130 -0.26 13.76 7.52
N SER A 131 0.20 13.30 8.68
CA SER A 131 -0.63 12.65 9.70
C SER A 131 -0.93 13.57 10.91
N TYR A 132 -1.20 14.84 10.69
CA TYR A 132 -1.58 15.79 11.74
C TYR A 132 -3.05 15.69 12.09
#